data_e53d2ee650ee527e8ec06aa2586cf1ec
#
_entry.id   e53d2ee650ee527e8ec06aa2586cf1ec
#
_cell.length_a   1.000
_cell.length_b   1.000
_cell.length_c   1.000
_cell.angle_alpha   90.00
_cell.angle_beta   90.00
_cell.angle_gamma   90.00
#
_symmetry.space_group_name_H-M   'P 1'
#
loop_
_entity.id
_entity.type
_entity.pdbx_description
1 polymer ?
#
loop_
_entity_poly.entity_id
_entity_poly.type
_entity_poly.pdbx_seq_one_letter_code
_entity_poly.pdbx_strand_id
1 'polypeptide(L)'
;MAEMNFGGVVETVVTSKEFSLEKAREVLKNETIAILGYGIQGPGQAGNLRDNGFNVIVGQRPGKTYDKAVADGWVPGKTLFSVEEAAQKGTIICMLLSDAGQIAVWPKIKQYLTPGKTLYYSHGFAINWNDRTGVVPPADIDVIMVLLRVRAPRSAQCSLRVAV
;
A
#
# COMPACT_ATOMS: atom_id res chain seq x y z
N MET A 1 12.59 6.42 -21.27
CA MET A 1 12.47 7.30 -20.09
C MET A 1 12.61 8.73 -20.57
N ALA A 2 11.73 9.61 -20.16
CA ALA A 2 11.76 11.02 -20.55
C ALA A 2 12.65 11.82 -19.59
N GLU A 3 13.27 12.88 -20.10
CA GLU A 3 13.98 13.85 -19.25
C GLU A 3 13.09 15.06 -19.02
N MET A 4 12.99 15.49 -17.77
CA MET A 4 12.23 16.67 -17.37
C MET A 4 13.09 17.62 -16.54
N ASN A 5 12.97 18.93 -16.81
CA ASN A 5 13.69 19.96 -16.04
C ASN A 5 12.81 20.47 -14.90
N PHE A 6 13.29 20.29 -13.67
CA PHE A 6 12.64 20.73 -12.44
C PHE A 6 13.43 21.91 -11.85
N GLY A 7 13.21 23.11 -12.38
CA GLY A 7 13.85 24.31 -11.85
C GLY A 7 15.37 24.37 -12.06
N GLY A 8 15.88 23.85 -13.19
CA GLY A 8 17.29 23.82 -13.52
C GLY A 8 17.98 22.48 -13.29
N VAL A 9 17.33 21.54 -12.63
CA VAL A 9 17.82 20.16 -12.46
C VAL A 9 17.08 19.24 -13.44
N VAL A 10 17.83 18.52 -14.27
CA VAL A 10 17.27 17.56 -15.22
C VAL A 10 17.19 16.19 -14.55
N GLU A 11 15.98 15.64 -14.47
CA GLU A 11 15.70 14.33 -13.89
C GLU A 11 15.13 13.38 -14.94
N THR A 12 15.50 12.11 -14.83
CA THR A 12 14.91 11.05 -15.65
C THR A 12 13.59 10.62 -15.03
N VAL A 13 12.51 10.70 -15.81
CA VAL A 13 11.15 10.35 -15.34
C VAL A 13 10.55 9.25 -16.20
N VAL A 14 9.67 8.47 -15.59
CA VAL A 14 8.82 7.49 -16.29
C VAL A 14 7.42 8.10 -16.40
N THR A 15 6.94 8.21 -17.63
CA THR A 15 5.61 8.76 -17.90
C THR A 15 4.61 7.64 -18.19
N SER A 16 3.31 7.96 -18.14
CA SER A 16 2.23 7.02 -18.50
C SER A 16 2.32 6.50 -19.95
N LYS A 17 3.05 7.20 -20.82
CA LYS A 17 3.33 6.74 -22.20
C LYS A 17 4.33 5.59 -22.23
N GLU A 18 5.27 5.58 -21.30
CA GLU A 18 6.34 4.58 -21.21
C GLU A 18 5.96 3.39 -20.32
N PHE A 19 5.15 3.67 -19.30
CA PHE A 19 4.62 2.65 -18.37
C PHE A 19 3.11 2.81 -18.26
N SER A 20 2.40 2.21 -19.22
CA SER A 20 0.94 2.28 -19.26
C SER A 20 0.30 1.42 -18.15
N LEU A 21 -0.99 1.67 -17.89
CA LEU A 21 -1.76 0.87 -16.93
C LEU A 21 -1.86 -0.60 -17.34
N GLU A 22 -1.92 -0.88 -18.64
CA GLU A 22 -1.92 -2.25 -19.17
C GLU A 22 -0.61 -2.96 -18.83
N LYS A 23 0.52 -2.29 -19.02
CA LYS A 23 1.84 -2.82 -18.65
C LYS A 23 1.94 -3.04 -17.13
N ALA A 24 1.41 -2.13 -16.33
CA ALA A 24 1.35 -2.30 -14.88
C ALA A 24 0.52 -3.53 -14.47
N ARG A 25 -0.63 -3.75 -15.11
CA ARG A 25 -1.46 -4.94 -14.88
C ARG A 25 -0.74 -6.23 -15.29
N GLU A 26 0.00 -6.21 -16.40
CA GLU A 26 0.79 -7.37 -16.83
C GLU A 26 1.88 -7.73 -15.83
N VAL A 27 2.64 -6.72 -15.38
CA VAL A 27 3.72 -6.91 -14.39
C VAL A 27 3.19 -7.42 -13.06
N LEU A 28 2.07 -6.87 -12.59
CA LEU A 28 1.51 -7.18 -11.27
C LEU A 28 0.40 -8.26 -11.30
N LYS A 29 0.20 -8.95 -12.42
CA LYS A 29 -0.91 -9.92 -12.60
C LYS A 29 -0.92 -11.06 -11.60
N ASN A 30 0.25 -11.46 -11.11
CA ASN A 30 0.40 -12.55 -10.15
C ASN A 30 0.53 -12.05 -8.70
N GLU A 31 0.55 -10.73 -8.50
CA GLU A 31 0.72 -10.13 -7.19
C GLU A 31 -0.62 -9.98 -6.47
N THR A 32 -0.57 -10.11 -5.15
CA THR A 32 -1.68 -9.78 -4.26
C THR A 32 -1.28 -8.59 -3.41
N ILE A 33 -1.93 -7.46 -3.62
CA ILE A 33 -1.65 -6.22 -2.90
C ILE A 33 -2.48 -6.19 -1.62
N ALA A 34 -1.83 -6.32 -0.48
CA ALA A 34 -2.47 -6.29 0.84
C ALA A 34 -2.39 -4.89 1.45
N ILE A 35 -3.51 -4.21 1.57
CA ILE A 35 -3.61 -2.90 2.22
C ILE A 35 -3.85 -3.10 3.71
N LEU A 36 -2.82 -2.90 4.53
CA LEU A 36 -2.93 -2.99 5.99
C LEU A 36 -3.33 -1.64 6.57
N GLY A 37 -4.58 -1.57 7.03
CA GLY A 37 -5.20 -0.35 7.55
C GLY A 37 -6.16 0.32 6.57
N TYR A 38 -7.38 0.53 7.03
CA TYR A 38 -8.45 1.16 6.24
C TYR A 38 -8.86 2.53 6.83
N GLY A 39 -7.84 3.29 7.29
CA GLY A 39 -7.99 4.62 7.88
C GLY A 39 -8.12 5.72 6.83
N ILE A 40 -7.18 6.68 6.82
CA ILE A 40 -7.22 7.86 5.93
C ILE A 40 -6.76 7.49 4.51
N GLN A 41 -5.67 6.77 4.36
CA GLN A 41 -5.05 6.41 3.08
C GLN A 41 -5.65 5.13 2.47
N GLY A 42 -5.99 4.16 3.32
CA GLY A 42 -6.44 2.83 2.90
C GLY A 42 -7.59 2.83 1.91
N PRO A 43 -8.72 3.52 2.18
CA PRO A 43 -9.86 3.54 1.26
C PRO A 43 -9.51 4.04 -0.14
N GLY A 44 -8.74 5.13 -0.23
CA GLY A 44 -8.33 5.72 -1.50
C GLY A 44 -7.41 4.80 -2.29
N GLN A 45 -6.35 4.29 -1.66
CA GLN A 45 -5.39 3.43 -2.35
C GLN A 45 -6.01 2.07 -2.73
N ALA A 46 -6.73 1.43 -1.80
CA ALA A 46 -7.36 0.14 -2.05
C ALA A 46 -8.42 0.23 -3.15
N GLY A 47 -9.29 1.25 -3.10
CA GLY A 47 -10.32 1.49 -4.11
C GLY A 47 -9.71 1.74 -5.48
N ASN A 48 -8.72 2.61 -5.55
CA ASN A 48 -8.02 2.93 -6.78
C ASN A 48 -7.38 1.70 -7.43
N LEU A 49 -6.68 0.89 -6.67
CA LEU A 49 -6.06 -0.34 -7.18
C LEU A 49 -7.13 -1.33 -7.68
N ARG A 50 -8.20 -1.55 -6.90
CA ARG A 50 -9.31 -2.42 -7.28
C ARG A 50 -9.97 -1.96 -8.58
N ASP A 51 -10.30 -0.66 -8.68
CA ASP A 51 -10.99 -0.08 -9.84
C ASP A 51 -10.11 -0.13 -11.11
N ASN A 52 -8.79 -0.22 -10.95
CA ASN A 52 -7.85 -0.45 -12.04
C ASN A 52 -7.56 -1.93 -12.31
N GLY A 53 -8.27 -2.85 -11.67
CA GLY A 53 -8.23 -4.27 -11.98
C GLY A 53 -7.06 -5.04 -11.35
N PHE A 54 -6.43 -4.50 -10.30
CA PHE A 54 -5.42 -5.24 -9.53
C PHE A 54 -6.08 -6.15 -8.49
N ASN A 55 -5.38 -7.24 -8.14
CA ASN A 55 -5.80 -8.13 -7.06
C ASN A 55 -5.47 -7.51 -5.70
N VAL A 56 -6.50 -7.02 -5.01
CA VAL A 56 -6.34 -6.25 -3.75
C VAL A 56 -7.11 -6.92 -2.63
N ILE A 57 -6.47 -7.03 -1.48
CA ILE A 57 -7.10 -7.43 -0.23
C ILE A 57 -6.86 -6.35 0.84
N VAL A 58 -7.76 -6.26 1.80
CA VAL A 58 -7.67 -5.31 2.92
C VAL A 58 -7.48 -6.06 4.21
N GLY A 59 -6.50 -5.65 5.00
CA GLY A 59 -6.27 -6.11 6.36
C GLY A 59 -6.72 -5.05 7.38
N GLN A 60 -7.77 -5.34 8.13
CA GLN A 60 -8.30 -4.40 9.12
C GLN A 60 -8.83 -5.14 10.35
N ARG A 61 -8.53 -4.61 11.53
CA ARG A 61 -9.12 -5.10 12.79
C ARG A 61 -10.60 -4.73 12.89
N PRO A 62 -11.43 -5.52 13.60
CA PRO A 62 -12.83 -5.18 13.87
C PRO A 62 -13.00 -3.78 14.46
N GLY A 63 -14.11 -3.11 14.13
CA GLY A 63 -14.47 -1.78 14.57
C GLY A 63 -14.96 -0.88 13.43
N LYS A 64 -15.18 0.39 13.70
CA LYS A 64 -15.78 1.37 12.75
C LYS A 64 -15.13 1.41 11.36
N THR A 65 -13.81 1.26 11.30
CA THR A 65 -13.09 1.25 10.01
C THR A 65 -13.24 -0.08 9.26
N TYR A 66 -13.44 -1.17 9.96
CA TYR A 66 -13.81 -2.46 9.38
C TYR A 66 -15.23 -2.40 8.79
N ASP A 67 -16.18 -1.87 9.55
CA ASP A 67 -17.58 -1.70 9.10
C ASP A 67 -17.64 -0.79 7.87
N LYS A 68 -16.82 0.26 7.86
CA LYS A 68 -16.63 1.11 6.68
C LYS A 68 -16.11 0.32 5.49
N ALA A 69 -15.12 -0.53 5.67
CA ALA A 69 -14.60 -1.36 4.57
C ALA A 69 -15.68 -2.27 3.99
N VAL A 70 -16.50 -2.88 4.86
CA VAL A 70 -17.66 -3.69 4.41
C VAL A 70 -18.66 -2.83 3.61
N ALA A 71 -18.98 -1.63 4.09
CA ALA A 71 -19.88 -0.70 3.38
C ALA A 71 -19.31 -0.25 2.02
N ASP A 72 -17.99 -0.14 1.89
CA ASP A 72 -17.28 0.19 0.64
C ASP A 72 -17.14 -1.04 -0.31
N GLY A 73 -17.76 -2.19 0.05
CA GLY A 73 -17.84 -3.40 -0.79
C GLY A 73 -16.71 -4.40 -0.60
N TRP A 74 -15.89 -4.27 0.43
CA TRP A 74 -14.90 -5.31 0.79
C TRP A 74 -15.59 -6.48 1.50
N VAL A 75 -15.36 -7.71 1.04
CA VAL A 75 -16.09 -8.90 1.48
C VAL A 75 -15.28 -9.67 2.52
N PRO A 76 -15.81 -9.83 3.76
CA PRO A 76 -15.16 -10.63 4.79
C PRO A 76 -14.85 -12.05 4.32
N GLY A 77 -13.64 -12.52 4.58
CA GLY A 77 -13.14 -13.84 4.18
C GLY A 77 -12.79 -14.00 2.70
N LYS A 78 -13.02 -12.97 1.86
CA LYS A 78 -12.64 -12.96 0.44
C LYS A 78 -11.64 -11.85 0.10
N THR A 79 -12.00 -10.61 0.42
CA THR A 79 -11.17 -9.42 0.15
C THR A 79 -10.92 -8.57 1.38
N LEU A 80 -11.56 -8.89 2.52
CA LEU A 80 -11.36 -8.26 3.81
C LEU A 80 -10.99 -9.32 4.85
N PHE A 81 -9.85 -9.15 5.48
CA PHE A 81 -9.24 -10.08 6.41
C PHE A 81 -8.78 -9.40 7.69
N SER A 82 -8.33 -10.15 8.68
CA SER A 82 -7.50 -9.62 9.75
C SER A 82 -6.19 -9.06 9.18
N VAL A 83 -5.49 -8.22 9.94
CA VAL A 83 -4.22 -7.63 9.49
C VAL A 83 -3.16 -8.73 9.26
N GLU A 84 -3.16 -9.72 10.13
CA GLU A 84 -2.26 -10.87 10.08
C GLU A 84 -2.52 -11.75 8.86
N GLU A 85 -3.78 -12.10 8.60
CA GLU A 85 -4.16 -12.90 7.42
C GLU A 85 -3.87 -12.16 6.11
N ALA A 86 -4.12 -10.86 6.05
CA ALA A 86 -3.79 -10.06 4.88
C ALA A 86 -2.28 -9.99 4.63
N ALA A 87 -1.46 -9.83 5.69
CA ALA A 87 0.00 -9.87 5.57
C ALA A 87 0.51 -11.25 5.13
N GLN A 88 -0.13 -12.33 5.56
CA GLN A 88 0.20 -13.68 5.14
C GLN A 88 -0.10 -13.91 3.65
N LYS A 89 -1.27 -13.46 3.17
CA LYS A 89 -1.77 -13.66 1.81
C LYS A 89 -1.14 -12.72 0.78
N GLY A 90 -0.80 -11.51 1.19
CA GLY A 90 -0.22 -10.49 0.31
C GLY A 90 1.19 -10.82 -0.12
N THR A 91 1.54 -10.43 -1.33
CA THR A 91 2.91 -10.42 -1.86
C THR A 91 3.50 -9.01 -1.81
N ILE A 92 2.65 -7.99 -2.01
CA ILE A 92 2.99 -6.58 -1.78
C ILE A 92 2.18 -6.10 -0.57
N ILE A 93 2.85 -5.81 0.52
CA ILE A 93 2.23 -5.42 1.78
C ILE A 93 2.33 -3.90 1.95
N CYS A 94 1.21 -3.19 1.81
CA CYS A 94 1.11 -1.75 1.97
C CYS A 94 0.79 -1.40 3.43
N MET A 95 1.77 -0.90 4.16
CA MET A 95 1.67 -0.52 5.56
C MET A 95 1.05 0.88 5.70
N LEU A 96 -0.29 0.95 5.74
CA LEU A 96 -1.06 2.20 5.82
C LEU A 96 -1.69 2.45 7.19
N LEU A 97 -1.23 1.73 8.20
CA LEU A 97 -1.58 1.95 9.60
C LEU A 97 -0.95 3.24 10.13
N SER A 98 -1.53 3.81 11.18
CA SER A 98 -0.85 4.86 11.97
C SER A 98 0.42 4.31 12.61
N ASP A 99 1.36 5.18 12.99
CA ASP A 99 2.63 4.76 13.59
C ASP A 99 2.43 3.85 14.80
N ALA A 100 1.51 4.22 15.71
CA ALA A 100 1.15 3.36 16.84
C ALA A 100 0.55 2.02 16.39
N GLY A 101 -0.23 2.02 15.30
CA GLY A 101 -0.78 0.81 14.71
C GLY A 101 0.31 -0.09 14.11
N GLN A 102 1.29 0.50 13.43
CA GLN A 102 2.43 -0.22 12.88
C GLN A 102 3.25 -0.90 13.98
N ILE A 103 3.59 -0.16 15.04
CA ILE A 103 4.31 -0.70 16.20
C ILE A 103 3.56 -1.88 16.83
N ALA A 104 2.25 -1.71 17.07
CA ALA A 104 1.43 -2.74 17.72
C ALA A 104 1.26 -4.02 16.88
N VAL A 105 1.23 -3.89 15.55
CA VAL A 105 1.01 -4.99 14.62
C VAL A 105 2.32 -5.67 14.23
N TRP A 106 3.43 -4.95 14.22
CA TRP A 106 4.71 -5.44 13.71
C TRP A 106 5.14 -6.81 14.25
N PRO A 107 5.11 -7.06 15.58
CA PRO A 107 5.51 -8.37 16.12
C PRO A 107 4.71 -9.55 15.57
N LYS A 108 3.47 -9.29 15.15
CA LYS A 108 2.55 -10.32 14.64
C LYS A 108 2.74 -10.60 13.16
N ILE A 109 3.06 -9.56 12.36
CA ILE A 109 3.12 -9.68 10.91
C ILE A 109 4.52 -9.95 10.37
N LYS A 110 5.59 -9.58 11.10
CA LYS A 110 6.97 -9.74 10.63
C LYS A 110 7.32 -11.17 10.18
N GLN A 111 6.72 -12.18 10.80
CA GLN A 111 6.92 -13.58 10.44
C GLN A 111 6.37 -13.95 9.05
N TYR A 112 5.46 -13.16 8.50
CA TYR A 112 4.87 -13.37 7.18
C TYR A 112 5.60 -12.59 6.08
N LEU A 113 6.58 -11.76 6.44
CA LEU A 113 7.44 -11.04 5.52
C LEU A 113 8.61 -11.95 5.13
N THR A 114 8.37 -12.79 4.15
CA THR A 114 9.32 -13.79 3.66
C THR A 114 9.96 -13.36 2.34
N PRO A 115 11.09 -13.96 1.91
CA PRO A 115 11.72 -13.66 0.63
C PRO A 115 10.71 -13.64 -0.55
N GLY A 116 10.89 -12.67 -1.45
CA GLY A 116 10.00 -12.46 -2.59
C GLY A 116 8.79 -11.57 -2.30
N LYS A 117 8.59 -11.13 -1.06
CA LYS A 117 7.57 -10.13 -0.73
C LYS A 117 8.14 -8.73 -0.72
N THR A 118 7.27 -7.76 -1.00
CA THR A 118 7.59 -6.33 -0.95
C THR A 118 6.82 -5.65 0.18
N LEU A 119 7.52 -4.86 0.99
CA LEU A 119 6.93 -4.03 2.02
C LEU A 119 6.93 -2.58 1.58
N TYR A 120 5.73 -2.00 1.45
CA TYR A 120 5.50 -0.64 0.98
C TYR A 120 5.10 0.28 2.13
N TYR A 121 5.68 1.47 2.17
CA TYR A 121 5.35 2.55 3.10
C TYR A 121 4.97 3.84 2.39
N SER A 122 4.01 4.60 2.96
CA SER A 122 3.69 5.97 2.52
C SER A 122 4.56 7.02 3.19
N HIS A 123 5.20 6.70 4.32
CA HIS A 123 6.15 7.54 5.05
C HIS A 123 7.11 6.68 5.87
N GLY A 124 8.32 7.18 6.07
CA GLY A 124 9.43 6.41 6.63
C GLY A 124 9.58 6.45 8.16
N PHE A 125 8.63 7.03 8.91
CA PHE A 125 8.79 7.23 10.36
C PHE A 125 9.14 5.94 11.09
N ALA A 126 8.36 4.88 10.89
CA ALA A 126 8.53 3.64 11.61
C ALA A 126 9.90 2.99 11.37
N ILE A 127 10.43 3.09 10.15
CA ILE A 127 11.73 2.51 9.78
C ILE A 127 12.89 3.40 10.25
N ASN A 128 12.77 4.72 10.08
CA ASN A 128 13.84 5.65 10.45
C ASN A 128 14.10 5.70 11.97
N TRP A 129 13.06 5.43 12.75
CA TRP A 129 13.14 5.38 14.21
C TRP A 129 13.01 3.96 14.75
N ASN A 130 13.61 3.00 14.06
CA ASN A 130 13.48 1.57 14.36
C ASN A 130 13.97 1.20 15.77
N ASP A 131 14.92 1.92 16.32
CA ASP A 131 15.38 1.82 17.71
C ASP A 131 14.26 2.05 18.73
N ARG A 132 13.28 2.89 18.40
CA ARG A 132 12.12 3.22 19.23
C ARG A 132 10.88 2.43 18.86
N THR A 133 10.68 2.17 17.59
CA THR A 133 9.47 1.52 17.06
C THR A 133 9.56 0.00 17.05
N GLY A 134 10.77 -0.54 17.03
CA GLY A 134 11.02 -1.97 16.84
C GLY A 134 10.67 -2.48 15.43
N VAL A 135 10.35 -1.59 14.49
CA VAL A 135 9.99 -1.94 13.11
C VAL A 135 11.26 -2.08 12.28
N VAL A 136 11.78 -3.30 12.23
CA VAL A 136 12.98 -3.66 11.46
C VAL A 136 12.57 -4.67 10.40
N PRO A 137 12.47 -4.27 9.11
CA PRO A 137 12.18 -5.20 8.03
C PRO A 137 13.26 -6.28 7.90
N PRO A 138 12.90 -7.52 7.51
CA PRO A 138 13.88 -8.52 7.12
C PRO A 138 14.78 -8.03 5.98
N ALA A 139 16.04 -8.49 5.98
CA ALA A 139 17.03 -8.05 4.98
C ALA A 139 16.84 -8.71 3.59
N ASP A 140 15.99 -9.71 3.52
CA ASP A 140 15.74 -10.56 2.34
C ASP A 140 14.40 -10.27 1.64
N ILE A 141 13.79 -9.12 1.95
CA ILE A 141 12.60 -8.60 1.26
C ILE A 141 12.86 -7.24 0.64
N ASP A 142 12.07 -6.88 -0.35
CA ASP A 142 12.10 -5.52 -0.90
C ASP A 142 11.35 -4.56 0.01
N VAL A 143 11.95 -3.39 0.28
CA VAL A 143 11.31 -2.31 1.02
C VAL A 143 11.26 -1.07 0.16
N ILE A 144 10.06 -0.59 -0.13
CA ILE A 144 9.85 0.60 -0.97
C ILE A 144 9.05 1.65 -0.21
N MET A 145 9.30 2.91 -0.53
CA MET A 145 8.55 4.04 -0.01
C MET A 145 8.08 4.94 -1.13
N VAL A 146 6.78 5.18 -1.19
CA VAL A 146 6.18 6.14 -2.13
C VAL A 146 5.43 7.20 -1.33
N LEU A 147 5.99 8.39 -1.30
CA LEU A 147 5.42 9.55 -0.60
C LEU A 147 4.28 10.15 -1.43
N LEU A 148 3.09 10.15 -0.84
CA LEU A 148 1.96 10.90 -1.39
C LEU A 148 1.96 12.32 -0.78
N ARG A 149 2.30 13.32 -1.59
CA ARG A 149 2.27 14.74 -1.15
C ARG A 149 0.86 15.32 -1.09
N VAL A 150 -0.14 14.61 -1.56
CA VAL A 150 -1.53 15.08 -1.60
C VAL A 150 -2.30 14.43 -0.47
N ARG A 151 -3.01 15.24 0.34
CA ARG A 151 -4.02 14.70 1.25
C ARG A 151 -5.01 13.90 0.43
N ALA A 152 -5.25 12.65 0.79
CA ALA A 152 -6.34 11.89 0.20
C ALA A 152 -7.62 12.72 0.31
N PRO A 153 -8.32 12.96 -0.79
CA PRO A 153 -9.57 13.72 -0.74
C PRO A 153 -10.55 13.01 0.18
N ARG A 154 -11.38 13.79 0.87
CA ARG A 154 -12.37 13.30 1.82
C ARG A 154 -13.47 12.45 1.19
N SER A 155 -13.51 12.33 -0.12
CA SER A 155 -14.48 11.52 -0.84
C SER A 155 -13.77 10.59 -1.82
N ALA A 156 -14.24 9.35 -1.89
CA ALA A 156 -13.86 8.35 -2.89
C ALA A 156 -14.25 8.75 -4.34
N GLN A 157 -14.68 9.97 -4.56
CA GLN A 157 -15.02 10.53 -5.88
C GLN A 157 -13.82 11.12 -6.62
N CYS A 158 -12.62 11.02 -6.10
CA CYS A 158 -11.45 11.26 -6.91
C CYS A 158 -11.22 10.00 -7.77
N SER A 159 -12.04 9.90 -8.83
CA SER A 159 -11.72 9.05 -9.96
C SER A 159 -10.27 9.33 -10.33
N LEU A 160 -9.46 8.32 -10.23
CA LEU A 160 -8.08 8.28 -10.62
C LEU A 160 -7.77 9.19 -11.80
N ARG A 161 -7.17 10.30 -11.48
CA ARG A 161 -6.07 10.75 -12.29
C ARG A 161 -4.83 10.36 -11.51
N VAL A 162 -4.41 9.10 -11.62
CA VAL A 162 -3.04 8.74 -11.37
C VAL A 162 -2.27 9.54 -12.40
N ALA A 163 -1.70 10.66 -11.99
CA ALA A 163 -0.52 11.16 -12.65
C ALA A 163 0.57 10.14 -12.31
N VAL A 164 0.72 9.15 -13.18
CA VAL A 164 1.93 8.37 -13.31
C VAL A 164 2.90 9.22 -14.06
#